data_93cec423054b1e521eab32e13797264a
#
_entry.id   93cec423054b1e521eab32e13797264a
#
_cell.length_a   1.000
_cell.length_b   1.000
_cell.length_c   1.000
_cell.angle_alpha   90.00
_cell.angle_beta   90.00
_cell.angle_gamma   90.00
#
_symmetry.space_group_name_H-M   'P 1'
#
loop_
_entity.id
_entity.type
_entity.pdbx_description
1 polymer ?
#
loop_
_entity_poly.entity_id
_entity_poly.type
_entity_poly.pdbx_seq_one_letter_code
_entity_poly.pdbx_strand_id
1 'polypeptide(L)'
;LFAENALIKAETICKASGLPTIADDSGLCVDALDGAPGVYSARYCGHHGDDEANNEKLLAAMQAVPAGQRGAKFVSAVCFILPDGRHLTCMGECPGSIAFTRLCGDYGFGYDPLFIPADCGVGKTDKRPNTENRSYAQLTPDEKDAISHRGNALAELEKQLPSFLGE
;
A
#
# COMPACT_ATOMS: atom_id res chain seq x y z
N LEU A 1 8.25 -11.10 4.34
CA LEU A 1 7.01 -10.75 3.67
C LEU A 1 6.26 -9.66 4.43
N PHE A 2 5.27 -9.04 3.81
CA PHE A 2 4.55 -7.92 4.43
C PHE A 2 3.89 -8.29 5.76
N ALA A 3 3.24 -9.44 5.83
CA ALA A 3 2.59 -9.90 7.05
C ALA A 3 3.58 -10.13 8.20
N GLU A 4 4.73 -10.72 7.90
CA GLU A 4 5.80 -10.94 8.87
C GLU A 4 6.36 -9.62 9.40
N ASN A 5 6.59 -8.66 8.52
CA ASN A 5 7.12 -7.35 8.89
C ASN A 5 6.11 -6.55 9.74
N ALA A 6 4.82 -6.61 9.39
CA ALA A 6 3.78 -5.98 10.19
C ALA A 6 3.70 -6.57 11.59
N LEU A 7 3.80 -7.89 11.71
CA LEU A 7 3.80 -8.58 13.01
C LEU A 7 5.01 -8.19 13.85
N ILE A 8 6.20 -8.17 13.27
CA ILE A 8 7.43 -7.78 13.98
C ILE A 8 7.31 -6.36 14.54
N LYS A 9 6.82 -5.43 13.72
CA LYS A 9 6.60 -4.04 14.15
C LYS A 9 5.59 -3.96 15.29
N ALA A 10 4.47 -4.64 15.15
CA ALA A 10 3.41 -4.66 16.17
C ALA A 10 3.90 -5.25 17.48
N GLU A 11 4.61 -6.38 17.43
CA GLU A 11 5.18 -7.03 18.62
C GLU A 11 6.16 -6.11 19.34
N THR A 12 7.06 -5.46 18.61
CA THR A 12 8.07 -4.59 19.19
C THR A 12 7.43 -3.43 19.95
N ILE A 13 6.44 -2.77 19.34
CA ILE A 13 5.75 -1.64 19.96
C ILE A 13 4.86 -2.10 21.12
N CYS A 14 4.18 -3.22 20.97
CA CYS A 14 3.33 -3.77 22.03
C CYS A 14 4.13 -4.15 23.28
N LYS A 15 5.27 -4.79 23.10
CA LYS A 15 6.18 -5.14 24.22
C LYS A 15 6.73 -3.90 24.92
N ALA A 16 7.07 -2.87 24.16
CA ALA A 16 7.61 -1.63 24.70
C ALA A 16 6.56 -0.81 25.45
N SER A 17 5.31 -0.79 24.96
CA SER A 17 4.23 0.03 25.53
C SER A 17 3.34 -0.68 26.52
N GLY A 18 3.24 -2.01 26.42
CA GLY A 18 2.28 -2.81 27.21
C GLY A 18 0.82 -2.61 26.78
N LEU A 19 0.59 -1.99 25.61
CA LEU A 19 -0.74 -1.64 25.11
C LEU A 19 -1.07 -2.43 23.84
N PRO A 20 -2.38 -2.65 23.57
CA PRO A 20 -2.79 -3.15 22.25
C PRO A 20 -2.24 -2.26 21.14
N THR A 21 -1.75 -2.87 20.08
CA THR A 21 -1.01 -2.16 19.03
C THR A 21 -1.49 -2.56 17.64
N ILE A 22 -1.60 -1.59 16.75
CA ILE A 22 -1.79 -1.81 15.31
C ILE A 22 -0.53 -1.33 14.60
N ALA A 23 0.02 -2.17 13.73
CA ALA A 23 1.13 -1.78 12.86
C ALA A 23 0.87 -2.28 11.45
N ASP A 24 1.46 -1.62 10.47
CA ASP A 24 1.32 -2.01 9.07
C ASP A 24 2.67 -2.09 8.36
N ASP A 25 2.69 -2.84 7.28
CA ASP A 25 3.77 -2.86 6.32
C ASP A 25 3.16 -2.84 4.92
N SER A 26 3.62 -1.94 4.08
CA SER A 26 3.04 -1.71 2.76
C SER A 26 4.14 -1.59 1.71
N GLY A 27 3.79 -1.89 0.47
CA GLY A 27 4.72 -1.72 -0.63
C GLY A 27 4.06 -1.89 -1.99
N LEU A 28 4.82 -1.52 -3.01
CA LEU A 28 4.44 -1.62 -4.40
C LEU A 28 5.06 -2.87 -5.02
N CYS A 29 4.23 -3.68 -5.66
CA CYS A 29 4.66 -4.88 -6.38
C CYS A 29 4.37 -4.71 -7.86
N VAL A 30 5.42 -4.77 -8.69
CA VAL A 30 5.31 -4.56 -10.14
C VAL A 30 5.51 -5.89 -10.87
N ASP A 31 4.55 -6.29 -11.69
CA ASP A 31 4.55 -7.61 -12.33
C ASP A 31 5.76 -7.79 -13.25
N ALA A 32 6.09 -6.80 -14.06
CA ALA A 32 7.23 -6.84 -14.99
C ALA A 32 8.59 -6.90 -14.26
N LEU A 33 8.63 -6.63 -12.96
CA LEU A 33 9.83 -6.66 -12.13
C LEU A 33 9.80 -7.82 -11.13
N ASP A 34 9.01 -8.86 -11.41
CA ASP A 34 8.84 -10.04 -10.54
C ASP A 34 8.44 -9.67 -9.10
N GLY A 35 7.60 -8.64 -8.96
CA GLY A 35 7.10 -8.19 -7.67
C GLY A 35 7.94 -7.13 -6.99
N ALA A 36 9.08 -6.74 -7.55
CA ALA A 36 9.87 -5.64 -7.00
C ALA A 36 9.14 -4.29 -7.20
N PRO A 37 9.37 -3.29 -6.34
CA PRO A 37 10.25 -3.28 -5.15
C PRO A 37 9.74 -4.09 -3.95
N GLY A 38 8.44 -4.41 -3.86
CA GLY A 38 7.88 -5.27 -2.81
C GLY A 38 8.17 -4.76 -1.40
N VAL A 39 8.67 -5.63 -0.53
CA VAL A 39 9.00 -5.25 0.86
C VAL A 39 10.12 -4.22 0.97
N TYR A 40 10.87 -4.00 -0.11
CA TYR A 40 11.96 -3.03 -0.17
C TYR A 40 11.52 -1.66 -0.70
N SER A 41 10.20 -1.43 -0.84
CA SER A 41 9.66 -0.21 -1.48
C SER A 41 10.22 1.09 -0.90
N ALA A 42 10.33 1.20 0.42
CA ALA A 42 10.83 2.43 1.06
C ALA A 42 12.33 2.68 0.85
N ARG A 43 13.09 1.65 0.50
CA ARG A 43 14.56 1.71 0.31
C ARG A 43 15.02 1.14 -1.03
N TYR A 44 14.18 1.20 -2.03
CA TYR A 44 14.46 0.64 -3.35
C TYR A 44 15.72 1.21 -3.99
N CYS A 45 15.98 2.50 -3.79
CA CYS A 45 17.19 3.18 -4.29
C CYS A 45 18.46 2.83 -3.53
N GLY A 46 18.38 2.06 -2.43
CA GLY A 46 19.52 1.66 -1.60
C GLY A 46 19.57 2.29 -0.22
N HIS A 47 18.75 3.30 0.05
CA HIS A 47 18.61 3.93 1.37
C HIS A 47 17.16 4.33 1.62
N HIS A 48 16.80 4.46 2.89
CA HIS A 48 15.42 4.67 3.30
C HIS A 48 14.97 6.12 3.15
N GLY A 49 13.71 6.29 2.71
CA GLY A 49 13.02 7.59 2.80
C GLY A 49 13.29 8.58 1.67
N ASP A 50 13.97 8.17 0.60
CA ASP A 50 14.21 9.02 -0.57
C ASP A 50 13.20 8.69 -1.69
N ASP A 51 12.02 9.31 -1.62
CA ASP A 51 10.94 9.08 -2.58
C ASP A 51 11.38 9.43 -4.00
N GLU A 52 12.10 10.51 -4.18
CA GLU A 52 12.57 10.96 -5.49
C GLU A 52 13.48 9.92 -6.15
N ALA A 53 14.49 9.43 -5.42
CA ALA A 53 15.41 8.42 -5.92
C ALA A 53 14.70 7.08 -6.16
N ASN A 54 13.75 6.71 -5.32
CA ASN A 54 12.95 5.50 -5.50
C ASN A 54 12.11 5.58 -6.79
N ASN A 55 11.46 6.73 -7.04
CA ASN A 55 10.69 6.95 -8.25
C ASN A 55 11.57 6.94 -9.51
N GLU A 56 12.75 7.56 -9.44
CA GLU A 56 13.72 7.55 -10.55
C GLU A 56 14.15 6.13 -10.89
N LYS A 57 14.47 5.32 -9.88
CA LYS A 57 14.86 3.93 -10.10
C LYS A 57 13.73 3.12 -10.73
N LEU A 58 12.50 3.31 -10.26
CA LEU A 58 11.34 2.61 -10.82
C LEU A 58 11.09 3.01 -12.28
N LEU A 59 11.13 4.30 -12.59
CA LEU A 59 10.98 4.78 -13.96
C LEU A 59 12.03 4.20 -14.89
N ALA A 60 13.30 4.15 -14.45
CA ALA A 60 14.38 3.55 -15.22
C ALA A 60 14.17 2.05 -15.45
N ALA A 61 13.75 1.32 -14.42
CA ALA A 61 13.47 -0.12 -14.52
C ALA A 61 12.31 -0.43 -15.47
N MET A 62 11.35 0.50 -15.60
CA MET A 62 10.17 0.34 -16.42
C MET A 62 10.29 0.95 -17.82
N GLN A 63 11.42 1.54 -18.14
CA GLN A 63 11.60 2.30 -19.39
C GLN A 63 11.30 1.49 -20.66
N ALA A 64 11.68 0.22 -20.68
CA ALA A 64 11.49 -0.67 -21.83
C ALA A 64 10.17 -1.48 -21.76
N VAL A 65 9.37 -1.31 -20.71
CA VAL A 65 8.12 -2.08 -20.53
C VAL A 65 6.98 -1.38 -21.28
N PRO A 66 6.37 -2.03 -22.29
CA PRO A 66 5.33 -1.39 -23.10
C PRO A 66 4.00 -1.24 -22.35
N ALA A 67 3.15 -0.36 -22.87
CA ALA A 67 1.76 -0.26 -22.42
C ALA A 67 1.09 -1.64 -22.47
N GLY A 68 0.22 -1.92 -21.51
CA GLY A 68 -0.44 -3.22 -21.39
C GLY A 68 0.36 -4.27 -20.61
N GLN A 69 1.64 -4.03 -20.34
CA GLN A 69 2.50 -4.90 -19.56
C GLN A 69 3.04 -4.24 -18.28
N ARG A 70 2.40 -3.16 -17.88
CA ARG A 70 2.84 -2.31 -16.75
C ARG A 70 2.00 -2.53 -15.49
N GLY A 71 1.37 -3.70 -15.37
CA GLY A 71 0.54 -4.05 -14.22
C GLY A 71 1.31 -4.01 -12.90
N ALA A 72 0.64 -3.54 -11.87
CA ALA A 72 1.21 -3.44 -10.53
C ALA A 72 0.09 -3.48 -9.49
N LYS A 73 0.47 -3.64 -8.23
CA LYS A 73 -0.46 -3.49 -7.11
C LYS A 73 0.27 -2.93 -5.91
N PHE A 74 -0.41 -2.10 -5.15
CA PHE A 74 0.00 -1.82 -3.78
C PHE A 74 -0.57 -2.90 -2.86
N VAL A 75 0.22 -3.30 -1.87
CA VAL A 75 -0.14 -4.28 -0.86
C VAL A 75 0.05 -3.68 0.52
N SER A 76 -0.89 -3.92 1.42
CA SER A 76 -0.76 -3.56 2.83
C SER A 76 -1.07 -4.77 3.70
N ALA A 77 -0.23 -5.03 4.69
CA ALA A 77 -0.52 -5.95 5.79
C ALA A 77 -0.71 -5.11 7.04
N VAL A 78 -1.82 -5.32 7.74
CA VAL A 78 -2.11 -4.64 9.01
C VAL A 78 -2.21 -5.71 10.09
N CYS A 79 -1.42 -5.55 11.16
CA CYS A 79 -1.41 -6.46 12.29
C CYS A 79 -1.91 -5.76 13.55
N PHE A 80 -2.91 -6.35 14.20
CA PHE A 80 -3.39 -5.96 15.52
C PHE A 80 -2.89 -7.00 16.53
N ILE A 81 -2.23 -6.57 17.59
CA ILE A 81 -1.71 -7.45 18.61
C ILE A 81 -2.11 -6.98 20.02
N LEU A 82 -2.41 -7.95 20.87
CA LEU A 82 -2.71 -7.73 22.29
C LEU A 82 -1.47 -8.03 23.14
N PRO A 83 -1.38 -7.44 24.37
CA PRO A 83 -0.24 -7.68 25.25
C PRO A 83 -0.02 -9.14 25.62
N ASP A 84 -1.05 -9.99 25.55
CA ASP A 84 -0.93 -11.44 25.82
C ASP A 84 -0.34 -12.23 24.63
N GLY A 85 -0.03 -11.57 23.52
CA GLY A 85 0.59 -12.19 22.35
C GLY A 85 -0.39 -12.60 21.26
N ARG A 86 -1.71 -12.59 21.52
CA ARG A 86 -2.71 -12.89 20.48
C ARG A 86 -2.67 -11.79 19.42
N HIS A 87 -2.71 -12.19 18.15
CA HIS A 87 -2.66 -11.23 17.06
C HIS A 87 -3.56 -11.63 15.88
N LEU A 88 -3.94 -10.64 15.09
CA LEU A 88 -4.74 -10.78 13.87
C LEU A 88 -4.07 -9.96 12.79
N THR A 89 -3.78 -10.59 11.65
CA THR A 89 -3.19 -9.89 10.49
C THR A 89 -4.14 -9.96 9.30
N CYS A 90 -4.40 -8.82 8.70
CA CYS A 90 -5.26 -8.69 7.52
C CYS A 90 -4.48 -8.05 6.38
N MET A 91 -4.81 -8.46 5.15
CA MET A 91 -4.17 -7.98 3.92
C MET A 91 -5.15 -7.16 3.11
N GLY A 92 -4.64 -6.14 2.44
CA GLY A 92 -5.39 -5.38 1.46
C GLY A 92 -4.55 -5.09 0.24
N GLU A 93 -5.16 -5.06 -0.92
CA GLU A 93 -4.50 -4.79 -2.19
C GLU A 93 -5.25 -3.72 -2.97
N CYS A 94 -4.51 -3.00 -3.80
CA CYS A 94 -5.08 -2.08 -4.79
C CYS A 94 -4.37 -2.33 -6.12
N PRO A 95 -5.04 -2.97 -7.08
CA PRO A 95 -4.45 -3.21 -8.39
C PRO A 95 -4.44 -1.95 -9.25
N GLY A 96 -3.50 -1.89 -10.17
CA GLY A 96 -3.35 -0.76 -11.09
C GLY A 96 -2.22 -0.96 -12.07
N SER A 97 -1.61 0.12 -12.49
CA SER A 97 -0.49 0.11 -13.44
C SER A 97 0.50 1.23 -13.14
N ILE A 98 1.71 1.10 -13.72
CA ILE A 98 2.77 2.10 -13.58
C ILE A 98 2.71 3.08 -14.75
N ALA A 99 2.69 4.36 -14.44
CA ALA A 99 2.71 5.44 -15.43
C ALA A 99 4.07 5.50 -16.14
N PHE A 100 4.08 6.09 -17.34
CA PHE A 100 5.32 6.32 -18.10
C PHE A 100 6.12 7.51 -17.56
N THR A 101 5.44 8.46 -16.96
CA THR A 101 6.03 9.66 -16.35
C THR A 101 5.30 9.95 -15.04
N ARG A 102 5.87 10.85 -14.22
CA ARG A 102 5.20 11.27 -13.00
C ARG A 102 3.91 12.01 -13.30
N LEU A 103 2.82 11.56 -12.71
CA LEU A 103 1.52 12.20 -12.74
C LEU A 103 1.29 12.86 -11.38
N CYS A 104 1.94 13.98 -11.18
CA CYS A 104 1.91 14.69 -9.90
C CYS A 104 0.55 15.34 -9.64
N GLY A 105 0.19 15.41 -8.37
CA GLY A 105 -1.01 16.08 -7.90
C GLY A 105 -0.73 16.75 -6.56
N ASP A 106 -1.79 17.13 -5.86
CA ASP A 106 -1.67 17.87 -4.59
C ASP A 106 -1.52 16.94 -3.38
N TYR A 107 -1.56 15.63 -3.60
CA TYR A 107 -1.66 14.63 -2.54
C TYR A 107 -0.63 13.54 -2.70
N GLY A 108 -0.56 12.66 -1.68
CA GLY A 108 0.21 11.44 -1.74
C GLY A 108 1.68 11.58 -1.36
N PHE A 109 2.39 10.47 -1.42
CA PHE A 109 3.80 10.33 -1.06
C PHE A 109 4.35 9.08 -1.74
N GLY A 110 5.66 8.82 -1.60
CA GLY A 110 6.27 7.61 -2.14
C GLY A 110 6.08 7.49 -3.65
N TYR A 111 5.58 6.35 -4.10
CA TYR A 111 5.34 6.04 -5.51
C TYR A 111 4.01 6.57 -6.05
N ASP A 112 3.23 7.29 -5.25
CA ASP A 112 1.89 7.74 -5.63
C ASP A 112 1.83 8.43 -7.00
N PRO A 113 2.81 9.26 -7.41
CA PRO A 113 2.79 9.88 -8.74
C PRO A 113 2.94 8.89 -9.90
N LEU A 114 3.44 7.68 -9.65
CA LEU A 114 3.67 6.66 -10.67
C LEU A 114 2.60 5.58 -10.72
N PHE A 115 1.71 5.52 -9.74
CA PHE A 115 0.71 4.46 -9.66
C PHE A 115 -0.66 4.95 -10.10
N ILE A 116 -1.20 4.29 -11.11
CA ILE A 116 -2.56 4.55 -11.63
C ILE A 116 -3.44 3.41 -11.16
N PRO A 117 -4.31 3.62 -10.15
CA PRO A 117 -5.18 2.54 -9.68
C PRO A 117 -6.21 2.18 -10.76
N ALA A 118 -6.63 0.91 -10.77
CA ALA A 118 -7.65 0.44 -11.70
C ALA A 118 -9.02 1.09 -11.45
N ASP A 119 -9.32 1.36 -10.17
CA ASP A 119 -10.54 2.04 -9.76
C ASP A 119 -10.22 3.42 -9.17
N CYS A 120 -11.24 4.26 -9.12
CA CYS A 120 -11.20 5.59 -8.54
C CYS A 120 -12.32 5.70 -7.52
N GLY A 121 -12.05 6.34 -6.38
CA GLY A 121 -13.07 6.57 -5.35
C GLY A 121 -14.08 7.62 -5.79
N VAL A 122 -15.32 7.42 -5.36
CA VAL A 122 -16.39 8.42 -5.44
C VAL A 122 -16.84 8.67 -4.02
N GLY A 123 -16.31 9.73 -3.39
CA GLY A 123 -16.42 9.90 -1.93
C GLY A 123 -15.61 8.86 -1.18
N LYS A 124 -16.03 8.49 0.02
CA LYS A 124 -15.29 7.60 0.93
C LYS A 124 -15.51 6.12 0.70
N THR A 125 -16.65 5.73 0.17
CA THR A 125 -17.11 4.33 0.16
C THR A 125 -17.34 3.76 -1.22
N ASP A 126 -17.69 4.58 -2.18
CA ASP A 126 -18.04 4.15 -3.52
C ASP A 126 -16.85 4.21 -4.45
N LYS A 127 -16.84 3.35 -5.47
CA LYS A 127 -15.78 3.31 -6.47
C LYS A 127 -16.33 3.09 -7.86
N ARG A 128 -15.57 3.55 -8.84
CA ARG A 128 -15.85 3.36 -10.28
C ARG A 128 -14.53 3.11 -11.02
N PRO A 129 -14.56 2.57 -12.24
CA PRO A 129 -13.33 2.45 -13.04
C PRO A 129 -12.63 3.80 -13.20
N ASN A 130 -11.30 3.79 -13.12
CA ASN A 130 -10.47 5.00 -13.25
C ASN A 130 -10.23 5.33 -14.73
N THR A 131 -11.28 5.80 -15.40
CA THR A 131 -11.24 6.09 -16.84
C THR A 131 -10.40 7.31 -17.21
N GLU A 132 -10.11 8.18 -16.25
CA GLU A 132 -9.29 9.37 -16.45
C GLU A 132 -7.80 9.09 -16.25
N ASN A 133 -7.42 7.87 -15.87
CA ASN A 133 -6.06 7.45 -15.58
C ASN A 133 -5.35 8.37 -14.56
N ARG A 134 -6.06 8.73 -13.50
CA ARG A 134 -5.52 9.55 -12.42
C ARG A 134 -4.61 8.72 -11.54
N SER A 135 -3.45 9.27 -11.17
CA SER A 135 -2.55 8.62 -10.22
C SER A 135 -3.06 8.78 -8.79
N TYR A 136 -2.48 8.00 -7.86
CA TYR A 136 -2.75 8.16 -6.43
C TYR A 136 -2.49 9.61 -5.96
N ALA A 137 -1.48 10.27 -6.52
CA ALA A 137 -1.16 11.66 -6.15
C ALA A 137 -2.22 12.66 -6.61
N GLN A 138 -3.04 12.28 -7.57
CA GLN A 138 -4.11 13.12 -8.14
C GLN A 138 -5.48 12.85 -7.53
N LEU A 139 -5.58 11.87 -6.63
CA LEU A 139 -6.81 11.56 -5.90
C LEU A 139 -6.84 12.33 -4.58
N THR A 140 -8.01 12.81 -4.18
CA THR A 140 -8.19 13.35 -2.83
C THR A 140 -8.02 12.23 -1.80
N PRO A 141 -7.73 12.54 -0.52
CA PRO A 141 -7.65 11.52 0.51
C PRO A 141 -8.89 10.62 0.60
N ASP A 142 -10.09 11.18 0.49
CA ASP A 142 -11.34 10.42 0.52
C ASP A 142 -11.47 9.49 -0.69
N GLU A 143 -11.15 9.97 -1.89
CA GLU A 143 -11.17 9.15 -3.11
C GLU A 143 -10.17 7.99 -3.02
N LYS A 144 -8.98 8.24 -2.47
CA LYS A 144 -7.95 7.23 -2.27
C LYS A 144 -8.37 6.20 -1.22
N ASP A 145 -8.90 6.65 -0.08
CA ASP A 145 -9.33 5.76 1.02
C ASP A 145 -10.36 4.72 0.56
N ALA A 146 -11.24 5.09 -0.36
CA ALA A 146 -12.27 4.19 -0.88
C ALA A 146 -11.69 2.99 -1.65
N ILE A 147 -10.47 3.09 -2.17
CA ILE A 147 -9.89 2.08 -3.06
C ILE A 147 -8.50 1.62 -2.65
N SER A 148 -7.86 2.28 -1.67
CA SER A 148 -6.46 2.02 -1.34
C SER A 148 -6.24 0.66 -0.67
N HIS A 149 -5.02 0.16 -0.83
CA HIS A 149 -4.54 -1.07 -0.19
C HIS A 149 -4.69 -1.01 1.34
N ARG A 150 -4.29 0.10 1.96
CA ARG A 150 -4.41 0.30 3.42
C ARG A 150 -5.88 0.36 3.84
N GLY A 151 -6.72 1.10 3.11
CA GLY A 151 -8.16 1.16 3.36
C GLY A 151 -8.81 -0.22 3.31
N ASN A 152 -8.43 -1.03 2.32
CA ASN A 152 -8.95 -2.39 2.17
C ASN A 152 -8.47 -3.31 3.31
N ALA A 153 -7.21 -3.21 3.73
CA ALA A 153 -6.67 -3.98 4.85
C ALA A 153 -7.37 -3.61 6.17
N LEU A 154 -7.56 -2.33 6.42
CA LEU A 154 -8.23 -1.85 7.64
C LEU A 154 -9.72 -2.24 7.66
N ALA A 155 -10.39 -2.21 6.52
CA ALA A 155 -11.79 -2.67 6.43
C ALA A 155 -11.90 -4.15 6.75
N GLU A 156 -10.97 -4.97 6.28
CA GLU A 156 -10.94 -6.40 6.60
C GLU A 156 -10.64 -6.63 8.09
N LEU A 157 -9.73 -5.86 8.67
CA LEU A 157 -9.44 -5.91 10.11
C LEU A 157 -10.69 -5.56 10.93
N GLU A 158 -11.38 -4.49 10.59
CA GLU A 158 -12.60 -4.06 11.27
C GLU A 158 -13.67 -5.14 11.24
N LYS A 159 -13.80 -5.83 10.10
CA LYS A 159 -14.76 -6.91 9.91
C LYS A 159 -14.46 -8.13 10.80
N GLN A 160 -13.18 -8.49 10.98
CA GLN A 160 -12.77 -9.68 11.72
C GLN A 160 -12.54 -9.42 13.22
N LEU A 161 -12.36 -8.16 13.61
CA LEU A 161 -11.97 -7.80 14.97
C LEU A 161 -12.98 -8.25 16.04
N PRO A 162 -14.30 -8.12 15.87
CA PRO A 162 -15.25 -8.58 16.90
C PRO A 162 -15.10 -10.06 17.22
N SER A 163 -15.00 -10.93 16.23
CA SER A 163 -14.78 -12.37 16.45
C SER A 163 -13.45 -12.65 17.13
N PHE A 164 -12.41 -11.93 16.76
CA PHE A 164 -11.07 -12.05 17.35
C PHE A 164 -11.10 -11.68 18.83
N LEU A 165 -11.84 -10.66 19.22
CA LEU A 165 -11.97 -10.21 20.59
C LEU A 165 -12.99 -11.02 21.40
N GLY A 166 -13.67 -11.97 20.79
CA GLY A 166 -14.67 -12.82 21.46
C GLY A 166 -16.04 -12.14 21.63
N GLU A 167 -16.33 -11.15 20.81
CA GLU A 167 -17.60 -10.43 20.83
C GLU A 167 -18.63 -11.02 19.87
#